data_1eaaefc1ad6160c252f7a2d7e8e7962f
#
_entry.id   1eaaefc1ad6160c252f7a2d7e8e7962f
#
_cell.length_a   1.000
_cell.length_b   1.000
_cell.length_c   1.000
_cell.angle_alpha   90.00
_cell.angle_beta   90.00
_cell.angle_gamma   90.00
#
_symmetry.space_group_name_H-M   'P 1'
#
loop_
_entity.id
_entity.type
_entity.pdbx_description
1 polymer ?
#
loop_
_entity_poly.entity_id
_entity_poly.type
_entity_poly.pdbx_seq_one_letter_code
_entity_poly.pdbx_strand_id
1 'polypeptide(L)'
;MSNSGPTSTPMMDQYLRMKKGLPEDVLLFFRLGDFYEMFFEDAKEASSILGLTLTKRHGIPMCGVPHHSAEGYIGRLVKGGKRVAIAEQTTIPQPGKLVERELTRVISAGTLADMNLLDSSRHNYIVALYKDKKHFGLACVDHTTGEFSVAQFEHMDLLLDELSRINPSELLISDEQTDCFPGAY
;
A
#
# COMPACT_ATOMS: atom_id res chain seq x y z
N MET A 1 19.01 23.64 29.52
CA MET A 1 19.67 22.86 28.47
C MET A 1 18.60 22.49 27.46
N SER A 2 18.54 23.26 26.38
CA SER A 2 17.52 23.13 25.32
C SER A 2 17.83 21.88 24.48
N ASN A 3 16.97 20.90 24.60
CA ASN A 3 16.98 19.70 23.79
C ASN A 3 16.44 20.08 22.39
N SER A 4 17.30 20.57 21.50
CA SER A 4 16.97 20.76 20.09
C SER A 4 16.91 19.41 19.42
N GLY A 5 15.71 18.83 19.36
CA GLY A 5 15.42 17.70 18.46
C GLY A 5 15.80 18.06 17.01
N PRO A 6 16.02 17.09 16.13
CA PRO A 6 16.44 17.35 14.76
C PRO A 6 15.46 18.35 14.13
N THR A 7 16.01 19.48 13.64
CA THR A 7 15.22 20.54 12.99
C THR A 7 14.52 19.94 11.80
N SER A 8 13.19 19.80 11.89
CA SER A 8 12.36 19.29 10.78
C SER A 8 12.51 20.26 9.59
N THR A 9 12.80 19.74 8.43
CA THR A 9 12.83 20.52 7.19
C THR A 9 11.43 20.57 6.57
N PRO A 10 11.08 21.60 5.77
CA PRO A 10 9.77 21.65 5.11
C PRO A 10 9.42 20.39 4.32
N MET A 11 10.41 19.74 3.71
CA MET A 11 10.25 18.47 3.02
C MET A 11 9.89 17.34 3.98
N MET A 12 10.54 17.29 5.14
CA MET A 12 10.26 16.27 6.16
C MET A 12 8.88 16.46 6.81
N ASP A 13 8.46 17.73 6.98
CA ASP A 13 7.10 18.04 7.45
C ASP A 13 6.03 17.55 6.44
N GLN A 14 6.32 17.67 5.13
CA GLN A 14 5.45 17.13 4.08
C GLN A 14 5.36 15.62 4.15
N TYR A 15 6.50 14.91 4.31
CA TYR A 15 6.55 13.47 4.48
C TYR A 15 5.71 13.02 5.68
N LEU A 16 5.94 13.62 6.86
CA LEU A 16 5.25 13.24 8.10
C LEU A 16 3.74 13.49 8.03
N ARG A 17 3.31 14.58 7.39
CA ARG A 17 1.87 14.85 7.18
C ARG A 17 1.21 13.77 6.34
N MET A 18 1.85 13.35 5.25
CA MET A 18 1.32 12.28 4.39
C MET A 18 1.31 10.94 5.13
N LYS A 19 2.40 10.60 5.82
CA LYS A 19 2.51 9.35 6.57
C LYS A 19 1.45 9.23 7.67
N LYS A 20 1.15 10.33 8.36
CA LYS A 20 0.12 10.36 9.42
C LYS A 20 -1.28 10.00 8.89
N GLY A 21 -1.56 10.25 7.61
CA GLY A 21 -2.83 9.91 6.96
C GLY A 21 -2.90 8.47 6.43
N LEU A 22 -1.83 7.69 6.57
CA LEU A 22 -1.75 6.32 6.08
C LEU A 22 -1.79 5.32 7.24
N PRO A 23 -2.39 4.13 7.04
CA PRO A 23 -2.29 3.02 7.98
C PRO A 23 -0.83 2.62 8.24
N GLU A 24 -0.57 1.95 9.37
CA GLU A 24 0.79 1.60 9.80
C GLU A 24 1.50 0.62 8.85
N ASP A 25 0.75 -0.29 8.23
CA ASP A 25 1.24 -1.29 7.28
C ASP A 25 1.55 -0.73 5.87
N VAL A 26 1.24 0.56 5.62
CA VAL A 26 1.50 1.22 4.34
C VAL A 26 2.83 1.96 4.37
N LEU A 27 3.79 1.54 3.56
CA LEU A 27 5.08 2.22 3.38
C LEU A 27 4.95 3.38 2.41
N LEU A 28 5.50 4.55 2.75
CA LEU A 28 5.43 5.74 1.91
C LEU A 28 6.68 5.86 1.02
N PHE A 29 6.50 5.67 -0.28
CA PHE A 29 7.49 5.96 -1.32
C PHE A 29 7.39 7.43 -1.73
N PHE A 30 8.32 8.24 -1.23
CA PHE A 30 8.29 9.68 -1.37
C PHE A 30 9.27 10.14 -2.44
N ARG A 31 8.77 10.70 -3.54
CA ARG A 31 9.59 11.10 -4.69
C ARG A 31 10.53 12.25 -4.33
N LEU A 32 11.82 12.04 -4.56
CA LEU A 32 12.89 13.02 -4.39
C LEU A 32 13.87 12.92 -5.58
N GLY A 33 13.67 13.79 -6.57
CA GLY A 33 14.43 13.72 -7.82
C GLY A 33 14.25 12.38 -8.52
N ASP A 34 15.34 11.64 -8.73
CA ASP A 34 15.33 10.34 -9.43
C ASP A 34 15.07 9.14 -8.52
N PHE A 35 14.76 9.37 -7.24
CA PHE A 35 14.54 8.32 -6.27
C PHE A 35 13.16 8.41 -5.63
N TYR A 36 12.66 7.26 -5.16
CA TYR A 36 11.72 7.20 -4.06
C TYR A 36 12.50 6.95 -2.78
N GLU A 37 12.39 7.86 -1.83
CA GLU A 37 13.03 7.75 -0.53
C GLU A 37 11.99 7.40 0.53
N MET A 38 12.39 6.57 1.46
CA MET A 38 11.62 6.18 2.66
C MET A 38 12.38 6.63 3.89
N PHE A 39 11.66 7.03 4.93
CA PHE A 39 12.26 7.57 6.16
C PHE A 39 11.70 6.87 7.40
N PHE A 40 12.38 7.05 8.55
CA PHE A 40 11.99 6.53 9.86
C PHE A 40 11.79 5.00 9.86
N GLU A 41 10.63 4.54 10.34
CA GLU A 41 10.30 3.12 10.40
C GLU A 41 10.10 2.51 9.01
N ASP A 42 9.50 3.26 8.07
CA ASP A 42 9.35 2.82 6.67
C ASP A 42 10.71 2.46 6.04
N ALA A 43 11.75 3.26 6.33
CA ALA A 43 13.10 2.98 5.82
C ALA A 43 13.71 1.72 6.43
N LYS A 44 13.52 1.49 7.72
CA LYS A 44 14.03 0.30 8.41
C LYS A 44 13.35 -0.96 7.87
N GLU A 45 12.04 -0.90 7.73
CA GLU A 45 11.23 -2.02 7.27
C GLU A 45 11.51 -2.34 5.80
N ALA A 46 11.48 -1.34 4.92
CA ALA A 46 11.82 -1.51 3.51
C ALA A 46 13.27 -2.01 3.33
N SER A 47 14.23 -1.45 4.07
CA SER A 47 15.63 -1.92 4.06
C SER A 47 15.73 -3.39 4.41
N SER A 48 15.01 -3.85 5.43
CA SER A 48 15.01 -5.25 5.87
C SER A 48 14.44 -6.19 4.81
N ILE A 49 13.26 -5.86 4.24
CA ILE A 49 12.58 -6.72 3.26
C ILE A 49 13.30 -6.73 1.91
N LEU A 50 13.80 -5.58 1.49
CA LEU A 50 14.40 -5.40 0.17
C LEU A 50 15.91 -5.67 0.14
N GLY A 51 16.57 -5.77 1.30
CA GLY A 51 18.02 -5.88 1.40
C GLY A 51 18.73 -4.58 0.98
N LEU A 52 18.10 -3.42 1.20
CA LEU A 52 18.68 -2.11 0.87
C LEU A 52 19.61 -1.64 1.99
N THR A 53 20.59 -0.82 1.62
CA THR A 53 21.43 -0.15 2.61
C THR A 53 20.62 0.91 3.35
N LEU A 54 20.52 0.75 4.67
CA LEU A 54 19.95 1.77 5.55
C LEU A 54 21.00 2.85 5.81
N THR A 55 20.70 4.07 5.41
CA THR A 55 21.55 5.26 5.60
C THR A 55 20.88 6.25 6.55
N LYS A 56 21.45 7.45 6.67
CA LYS A 56 20.87 8.54 7.44
C LYS A 56 20.91 9.85 6.66
N ARG A 57 19.82 10.60 6.73
CA ARG A 57 19.74 11.97 6.25
C ARG A 57 19.42 12.89 7.43
N HIS A 58 20.35 13.80 7.78
CA HIS A 58 20.23 14.65 8.97
C HIS A 58 19.94 13.87 10.27
N GLY A 59 20.55 12.68 10.41
CA GLY A 59 20.34 11.81 11.57
C GLY A 59 19.10 10.90 11.50
N ILE A 60 18.20 11.09 10.53
CA ILE A 60 16.98 10.30 10.34
C ILE A 60 17.32 9.08 9.48
N PRO A 61 16.91 7.84 9.91
CA PRO A 61 17.05 6.65 9.09
C PRO A 61 16.36 6.84 7.72
N MET A 62 17.04 6.43 6.68
CA MET A 62 16.55 6.55 5.32
C MET A 62 17.08 5.41 4.44
N CYS A 63 16.27 4.95 3.47
CA CYS A 63 16.71 4.19 2.30
C CYS A 63 15.97 4.68 1.07
N GLY A 64 16.41 4.28 -0.11
CA GLY A 64 15.79 4.72 -1.35
C GLY A 64 16.03 3.76 -2.50
N VAL A 65 15.16 3.85 -3.50
CA VAL A 65 15.23 3.08 -4.75
C VAL A 65 15.09 4.02 -5.94
N PRO A 66 15.77 3.75 -7.08
CA PRO A 66 15.58 4.55 -8.27
C PRO A 66 14.13 4.45 -8.76
N HIS A 67 13.50 5.59 -9.10
CA HIS A 67 12.09 5.61 -9.47
C HIS A 67 11.78 4.78 -10.72
N HIS A 68 12.70 4.77 -11.70
CA HIS A 68 12.52 4.04 -12.95
C HIS A 68 12.55 2.50 -12.79
N SER A 69 13.03 2.01 -11.65
CA SER A 69 13.08 0.57 -11.34
C SER A 69 12.24 0.21 -10.09
N ALA A 70 11.41 1.15 -9.62
CA ALA A 70 10.67 1.00 -8.37
C ALA A 70 9.67 -0.17 -8.39
N GLU A 71 9.10 -0.52 -9.54
CA GLU A 71 8.08 -1.58 -9.66
C GLU A 71 8.55 -2.91 -9.10
N GLY A 72 9.77 -3.36 -9.42
CA GLY A 72 10.33 -4.59 -8.88
C GLY A 72 10.50 -4.58 -7.35
N TYR A 73 10.83 -3.42 -6.77
CA TYR A 73 10.92 -3.25 -5.32
C TYR A 73 9.54 -3.23 -4.66
N ILE A 74 8.59 -2.52 -5.27
CA ILE A 74 7.20 -2.47 -4.81
C ILE A 74 6.59 -3.88 -4.77
N GLY A 75 6.77 -4.66 -5.85
CA GLY A 75 6.27 -6.03 -5.90
C GLY A 75 6.83 -6.93 -4.80
N ARG A 76 8.13 -6.77 -4.45
CA ARG A 76 8.73 -7.52 -3.33
C ARG A 76 8.15 -7.12 -1.98
N LEU A 77 7.87 -5.82 -1.75
CA LEU A 77 7.21 -5.34 -0.54
C LEU A 77 5.78 -5.88 -0.43
N VAL A 78 5.03 -5.82 -1.53
CA VAL A 78 3.65 -6.33 -1.58
C VAL A 78 3.61 -7.84 -1.36
N LYS A 79 4.51 -8.62 -1.95
CA LYS A 79 4.67 -10.05 -1.66
C LYS A 79 5.08 -10.33 -0.21
N GLY A 80 5.76 -9.38 0.42
CA GLY A 80 6.08 -9.39 1.86
C GLY A 80 4.94 -8.94 2.78
N GLY A 81 3.72 -8.78 2.23
CA GLY A 81 2.52 -8.40 2.99
C GLY A 81 2.39 -6.91 3.30
N LYS A 82 3.16 -6.05 2.61
CA LYS A 82 3.08 -4.59 2.79
C LYS A 82 2.25 -3.94 1.70
N ARG A 83 1.66 -2.79 2.02
CA ARG A 83 1.09 -1.87 1.03
C ARG A 83 2.06 -0.71 0.79
N VAL A 84 2.05 -0.14 -0.40
CA VAL A 84 2.96 0.94 -0.78
C VAL A 84 2.16 2.13 -1.30
N ALA A 85 2.27 3.27 -0.62
CA ALA A 85 1.72 4.55 -1.07
C ALA A 85 2.78 5.30 -1.88
N ILE A 86 2.42 5.80 -3.04
CA ILE A 86 3.30 6.57 -3.92
C ILE A 86 2.95 8.05 -3.79
N ALA A 87 3.94 8.86 -3.40
CA ALA A 87 3.86 10.32 -3.43
C ALA A 87 4.73 10.87 -4.56
N GLU A 88 4.09 11.46 -5.56
CA GLU A 88 4.73 12.06 -6.71
C GLU A 88 4.90 13.57 -6.58
N GLN A 89 5.95 14.11 -7.22
CA GLN A 89 6.16 15.55 -7.34
C GLN A 89 5.12 16.15 -8.29
N THR A 90 4.37 17.14 -7.81
CA THR A 90 3.34 17.84 -8.59
C THR A 90 3.83 19.18 -9.13
N THR A 91 4.96 19.69 -8.63
CA THR A 91 5.56 20.94 -9.09
C THR A 91 6.97 20.72 -9.63
N ILE A 92 7.35 21.52 -10.61
CA ILE A 92 8.72 21.54 -11.14
C ILE A 92 9.65 22.15 -10.09
N PRO A 93 10.82 21.51 -9.80
CA PRO A 93 11.79 22.06 -8.88
C PRO A 93 12.25 23.47 -9.29
N GLN A 94 12.20 24.40 -8.34
CA GLN A 94 12.68 25.77 -8.50
C GLN A 94 13.60 26.12 -7.33
N PRO A 95 14.70 26.87 -7.56
CA PRO A 95 15.58 27.30 -6.49
C PRO A 95 14.82 28.04 -5.38
N GLY A 96 15.02 27.62 -4.13
CA GLY A 96 14.43 28.25 -2.96
C GLY A 96 12.93 27.95 -2.72
N LYS A 97 12.28 27.15 -3.56
CA LYS A 97 10.90 26.73 -3.34
C LYS A 97 10.82 25.24 -2.95
N LEU A 98 9.88 24.96 -2.05
CA LEU A 98 9.55 23.57 -1.72
C LEU A 98 8.83 22.94 -2.93
N VAL A 99 9.30 21.75 -3.33
CA VAL A 99 8.58 20.94 -4.32
C VAL A 99 7.39 20.28 -3.64
N GLU A 100 6.20 20.54 -4.15
CA GLU A 100 4.98 19.91 -3.65
C GLU A 100 4.85 18.48 -4.13
N ARG A 101 4.23 17.63 -3.30
CA ARG A 101 3.97 16.22 -3.58
C ARG A 101 2.58 15.84 -3.14
N GLU A 102 1.99 14.91 -3.88
CA GLU A 102 0.66 14.38 -3.58
C GLU A 102 0.70 12.84 -3.62
N LEU A 103 -0.14 12.22 -2.80
CA LEU A 103 -0.38 10.79 -2.88
C LEU A 103 -1.17 10.48 -4.15
N THR A 104 -0.58 9.70 -5.05
CA THR A 104 -1.20 9.38 -6.35
C THR A 104 -1.91 8.03 -6.33
N ARG A 105 -1.38 7.07 -5.60
CA ARG A 105 -1.96 5.72 -5.50
C ARG A 105 -1.42 4.97 -4.28
N VAL A 106 -2.19 3.96 -3.86
CA VAL A 106 -1.74 2.92 -2.92
C VAL A 106 -1.75 1.59 -3.67
N ILE A 107 -0.65 0.88 -3.60
CA ILE A 107 -0.47 -0.43 -4.24
C ILE A 107 -0.54 -1.49 -3.14
N SER A 108 -1.39 -2.47 -3.33
CA SER A 108 -1.65 -3.60 -2.45
C SER A 108 -1.58 -4.92 -3.24
N ALA A 109 -1.78 -6.05 -2.58
CA ALA A 109 -1.75 -7.36 -3.23
C ALA A 109 -2.76 -7.47 -4.38
N GLY A 110 -3.98 -6.98 -4.17
CA GLY A 110 -5.04 -7.03 -5.18
C GLY A 110 -4.88 -5.99 -6.30
N THR A 111 -4.22 -4.86 -6.03
CA THR A 111 -4.02 -3.77 -7.01
C THR A 111 -2.67 -3.83 -7.74
N LEU A 112 -1.84 -4.82 -7.45
CA LEU A 112 -0.59 -5.04 -8.17
C LEU A 112 -0.90 -5.46 -9.62
N ALA A 113 -0.49 -4.63 -10.59
CA ALA A 113 -0.79 -4.84 -12.02
C ALA A 113 0.42 -5.26 -12.86
N ASP A 114 1.62 -5.35 -12.28
CA ASP A 114 2.82 -5.75 -13.02
C ASP A 114 2.80 -7.26 -13.31
N MET A 115 2.63 -7.59 -14.61
CA MET A 115 2.59 -8.97 -15.12
C MET A 115 3.86 -9.78 -14.78
N ASN A 116 5.00 -9.13 -14.60
CA ASN A 116 6.26 -9.82 -14.23
C ASN A 116 6.29 -10.20 -12.73
N LEU A 117 5.43 -9.61 -11.93
CA LEU A 117 5.36 -9.81 -10.49
C LEU A 117 4.19 -10.70 -10.09
N LEU A 118 3.19 -10.82 -10.95
CA LEU A 118 2.04 -11.70 -10.78
C LEU A 118 2.35 -13.09 -11.37
N ASP A 119 1.71 -14.10 -10.81
CA ASP A 119 1.65 -15.42 -11.44
C ASP A 119 0.65 -15.33 -12.59
N SER A 120 1.14 -15.32 -13.83
CA SER A 120 0.32 -15.18 -15.05
C SER A 120 -0.69 -16.32 -15.24
N SER A 121 -0.58 -17.39 -14.45
CA SER A 121 -1.51 -18.53 -14.46
C SER A 121 -2.68 -18.38 -13.50
N ARG A 122 -2.72 -17.30 -12.69
CA ARG A 122 -3.74 -17.07 -11.66
C ARG A 122 -4.36 -15.69 -11.79
N HIS A 123 -5.65 -15.62 -11.49
CA HIS A 123 -6.36 -14.37 -11.32
C HIS A 123 -5.86 -13.63 -10.08
N ASN A 124 -5.88 -12.30 -10.11
CA ASN A 124 -5.53 -11.44 -8.98
C ASN A 124 -6.79 -10.76 -8.44
N TYR A 125 -7.60 -11.53 -7.73
CA TYR A 125 -8.91 -11.07 -7.25
C TYR A 125 -8.80 -10.19 -6.01
N ILE A 126 -9.56 -9.09 -6.04
CA ILE A 126 -9.97 -8.31 -4.86
C ILE A 126 -11.43 -8.67 -4.60
N VAL A 127 -11.76 -8.99 -3.36
CA VAL A 127 -13.13 -9.26 -2.94
C VAL A 127 -13.57 -8.24 -1.89
N ALA A 128 -14.73 -7.65 -2.07
CA ALA A 128 -15.38 -6.82 -1.07
C ALA A 128 -16.60 -7.54 -0.50
N LEU A 129 -16.73 -7.51 0.83
CA LEU A 129 -17.84 -8.10 1.57
C LEU A 129 -18.72 -7.04 2.21
N TYR A 130 -20.02 -7.27 2.17
CA TYR A 130 -21.02 -6.45 2.82
C TYR A 130 -22.12 -7.32 3.41
N LYS A 131 -22.59 -6.99 4.62
CA LYS A 131 -23.71 -7.66 5.26
C LYS A 131 -24.86 -6.67 5.47
N ASP A 132 -26.04 -7.02 4.96
CA ASP A 132 -27.29 -6.39 5.38
C ASP A 132 -27.95 -7.20 6.51
N LYS A 133 -29.23 -6.90 6.80
CA LYS A 133 -29.97 -7.59 7.89
C LYS A 133 -30.21 -9.08 7.63
N LYS A 134 -30.20 -9.51 6.37
CA LYS A 134 -30.62 -10.85 5.95
C LYS A 134 -29.60 -11.60 5.12
N HIS A 135 -28.74 -10.88 4.37
CA HIS A 135 -27.88 -11.46 3.34
C HIS A 135 -26.44 -11.01 3.48
N PHE A 136 -25.55 -11.80 2.92
CA PHE A 136 -24.14 -11.50 2.73
C PHE A 136 -23.90 -11.21 1.26
N GLY A 137 -23.39 -10.03 0.95
CA GLY A 137 -22.98 -9.62 -0.40
C GLY A 137 -21.50 -9.85 -0.61
N LEU A 138 -21.14 -10.29 -1.80
CA LEU A 138 -19.78 -10.42 -2.27
C LEU A 138 -19.66 -9.73 -3.62
N ALA A 139 -18.67 -8.85 -3.77
CA ALA A 139 -18.25 -8.29 -5.05
C ALA A 139 -16.80 -8.69 -5.29
N CYS A 140 -16.50 -9.20 -6.46
CA CYS A 140 -15.19 -9.69 -6.86
C CYS A 140 -14.74 -8.98 -8.12
N VAL A 141 -13.49 -8.48 -8.13
CA VAL A 141 -12.87 -7.86 -9.30
C VAL A 141 -11.46 -8.41 -9.51
N ASP A 142 -11.13 -8.73 -10.76
CA ASP A 142 -9.75 -8.89 -11.19
C ASP A 142 -9.30 -7.58 -11.84
N HIS A 143 -8.41 -6.87 -11.14
CA HIS A 143 -7.89 -5.58 -11.60
C HIS A 143 -7.10 -5.67 -12.91
N THR A 144 -6.51 -6.84 -13.21
CA THR A 144 -5.67 -7.03 -14.40
C THR A 144 -6.47 -7.28 -15.67
N THR A 145 -7.61 -7.95 -15.56
CA THR A 145 -8.48 -8.31 -16.68
C THR A 145 -9.73 -7.42 -16.79
N GLY A 146 -10.11 -6.74 -15.69
CA GLY A 146 -11.35 -5.99 -15.60
C GLY A 146 -12.58 -6.89 -15.38
N GLU A 147 -12.39 -8.19 -15.13
CA GLU A 147 -13.50 -9.09 -14.77
C GLU A 147 -14.13 -8.64 -13.46
N PHE A 148 -15.47 -8.51 -13.46
CA PHE A 148 -16.22 -8.11 -12.27
C PHE A 148 -17.46 -8.98 -12.11
N SER A 149 -17.65 -9.48 -10.90
CA SER A 149 -18.81 -10.30 -10.54
C SER A 149 -19.35 -9.94 -9.18
N VAL A 150 -20.62 -10.23 -8.95
CA VAL A 150 -21.29 -10.07 -7.66
C VAL A 150 -22.10 -11.30 -7.32
N ALA A 151 -22.21 -11.62 -6.04
CA ALA A 151 -23.02 -12.70 -5.52
C ALA A 151 -23.67 -12.31 -4.20
N GLN A 152 -24.77 -12.99 -3.86
CA GLN A 152 -25.47 -12.83 -2.61
C GLN A 152 -25.72 -14.19 -1.97
N PHE A 153 -25.52 -14.29 -0.66
CA PHE A 153 -25.65 -15.52 0.10
C PHE A 153 -26.60 -15.30 1.29
N GLU A 154 -27.40 -16.32 1.62
CA GLU A 154 -28.27 -16.31 2.78
C GLU A 154 -27.54 -16.80 4.05
N HIS A 155 -26.49 -17.61 3.88
CA HIS A 155 -25.73 -18.26 4.95
C HIS A 155 -24.25 -17.96 4.84
N MET A 156 -23.59 -17.79 5.99
CA MET A 156 -22.16 -17.48 6.09
C MET A 156 -21.28 -18.61 5.54
N ASP A 157 -21.65 -19.86 5.78
CA ASP A 157 -20.92 -21.05 5.29
C ASP A 157 -20.78 -21.05 3.78
N LEU A 158 -21.86 -20.71 3.03
CA LEU A 158 -21.82 -20.61 1.58
C LEU A 158 -20.92 -19.45 1.11
N LEU A 159 -20.91 -18.35 1.84
CA LEU A 159 -19.98 -17.24 1.55
C LEU A 159 -18.53 -17.68 1.76
N LEU A 160 -18.22 -18.37 2.86
CA LEU A 160 -16.85 -18.83 3.17
C LEU A 160 -16.38 -19.90 2.17
N ASP A 161 -17.26 -20.79 1.72
CA ASP A 161 -16.96 -21.76 0.65
C ASP A 161 -16.59 -21.03 -0.66
N GLU A 162 -17.35 -19.99 -1.02
CA GLU A 162 -17.08 -19.19 -2.21
C GLU A 162 -15.78 -18.39 -2.09
N LEU A 163 -15.52 -17.79 -0.92
CA LEU A 163 -14.22 -17.13 -0.65
C LEU A 163 -13.04 -18.09 -0.79
N SER A 164 -13.19 -19.31 -0.28
CA SER A 164 -12.16 -20.34 -0.39
C SER A 164 -11.93 -20.75 -1.86
N ARG A 165 -13.01 -20.79 -2.67
CA ARG A 165 -12.93 -21.09 -4.11
C ARG A 165 -12.25 -19.98 -4.90
N ILE A 166 -12.58 -18.72 -4.60
CA ILE A 166 -12.00 -17.52 -5.24
C ILE A 166 -10.54 -17.35 -4.83
N ASN A 167 -10.23 -17.59 -3.56
CA ASN A 167 -8.91 -17.38 -2.95
C ASN A 167 -8.34 -16.00 -3.27
N PRO A 168 -9.01 -14.91 -2.83
CA PRO A 168 -8.66 -13.56 -3.21
C PRO A 168 -7.28 -13.14 -2.67
N SER A 169 -6.60 -12.28 -3.42
CA SER A 169 -5.33 -11.68 -3.00
C SER A 169 -5.53 -10.56 -1.97
N GLU A 170 -6.74 -9.99 -1.95
CA GLU A 170 -7.11 -8.91 -1.03
C GLU A 170 -8.60 -8.97 -0.70
N LEU A 171 -8.91 -8.76 0.59
CA LEU A 171 -10.27 -8.72 1.10
C LEU A 171 -10.57 -7.33 1.67
N LEU A 172 -11.68 -6.74 1.24
CA LEU A 172 -12.16 -5.44 1.70
C LEU A 172 -13.42 -5.64 2.55
N ILE A 173 -13.35 -5.17 3.79
CA ILE A 173 -14.47 -5.19 4.74
C ILE A 173 -14.52 -3.81 5.39
N SER A 174 -15.72 -3.23 5.55
CA SER A 174 -15.88 -2.01 6.33
C SER A 174 -15.51 -2.25 7.80
N ASP A 175 -14.82 -1.30 8.42
CA ASP A 175 -14.44 -1.37 9.84
C ASP A 175 -15.65 -1.65 10.76
N GLU A 176 -16.82 -1.10 10.39
CA GLU A 176 -18.08 -1.31 11.14
C GLU A 176 -18.64 -2.74 10.99
N GLN A 177 -18.15 -3.52 10.02
CA GLN A 177 -18.67 -4.84 9.70
C GLN A 177 -17.65 -5.98 9.89
N THR A 178 -16.47 -5.69 10.40
CA THR A 178 -15.41 -6.70 10.59
C THR A 178 -15.91 -7.89 11.41
N ASP A 179 -16.63 -7.63 12.51
CA ASP A 179 -17.20 -8.67 13.36
C ASP A 179 -18.33 -9.49 12.69
N CYS A 180 -18.83 -9.03 11.54
CA CYS A 180 -19.87 -9.73 10.79
C CYS A 180 -19.34 -10.88 9.94
N PHE A 181 -18.00 -10.99 9.78
CA PHE A 181 -17.35 -11.98 8.89
C PHE A 181 -16.27 -12.79 9.62
N PRO A 182 -16.61 -13.50 10.72
CA PRO A 182 -15.64 -14.34 11.42
C PRO A 182 -15.14 -15.47 10.51
N GLY A 183 -13.83 -15.65 10.43
CA GLY A 183 -13.19 -16.68 9.61
C GLY A 183 -13.03 -16.33 8.13
N ALA A 184 -13.32 -15.08 7.71
CA ALA A 184 -13.10 -14.63 6.35
C ALA A 184 -11.64 -14.19 6.08
N TYR A 185 -10.81 -14.06 7.11
CA TYR A 185 -9.41 -13.59 7.06
C TYR A 185 -8.53 -14.32 8.07
#